data_770cd11bcd1e024c259cbd7a586462be
#
_entry.id   770cd11bcd1e024c259cbd7a586462be
#
_cell.length_a   1.000
_cell.length_b   1.000
_cell.length_c   1.000
_cell.angle_alpha   90.00
_cell.angle_beta   90.00
_cell.angle_gamma   90.00
#
_symmetry.space_group_name_H-M   'P 1'
#
loop_
_entity.id
_entity.type
_entity.pdbx_description
1 polymer ?
#
loop_
_entity_poly.entity_id
_entity_poly.type
_entity_poly.pdbx_seq_one_letter_code
_entity_poly.pdbx_strand_id
1 'polypeptide(L)'
;MECYWVLGQRLDFLAISETTGGHYSLFHVFIPAGPPGPLPHIHRDADEFFFVVEGRVEVLFEDAWCPLGPGQFLHVPRGTLHTFRNATTEAARMLSGFVPSGFERFFRDFGQSARLEDVQPLPVQEADIQRLNATASQYDMELGPVDEPHMHKA
;
A
#
# COMPACT_ATOMS: atom_id res chain seq x y z
N MET A 1 4.04 18.84 2.20
CA MET A 1 3.57 17.45 2.34
C MET A 1 4.33 16.59 1.36
N GLU A 2 4.93 15.49 1.85
CA GLU A 2 5.64 14.55 0.99
C GLU A 2 4.62 13.64 0.27
N CYS A 3 4.84 13.41 -1.02
CA CYS A 3 4.01 12.52 -1.84
C CYS A 3 4.91 11.67 -2.71
N TYR A 4 4.56 10.40 -2.86
CA TYR A 4 5.33 9.45 -3.66
C TYR A 4 4.41 8.51 -4.45
N TRP A 5 4.79 8.25 -5.70
CA TRP A 5 4.29 7.11 -6.45
C TRP A 5 5.06 5.86 -6.03
N VAL A 6 4.34 4.85 -5.57
CA VAL A 6 4.90 3.56 -5.14
C VAL A 6 4.06 2.45 -5.75
N LEU A 7 4.62 1.68 -6.66
CA LEU A 7 3.97 0.52 -7.29
C LEU A 7 2.55 0.83 -7.82
N GLY A 8 2.40 1.96 -8.48
CA GLY A 8 1.15 2.36 -9.12
C GLY A 8 0.15 3.08 -8.22
N GLN A 9 0.45 3.29 -6.95
CA GLN A 9 -0.37 4.12 -6.05
C GLN A 9 0.40 5.36 -5.62
N ARG A 10 -0.32 6.46 -5.33
CA ARG A 10 0.27 7.66 -4.75
C ARG A 10 -0.02 7.69 -3.25
N LEU A 11 1.03 7.83 -2.47
CA LEU A 11 0.95 7.99 -1.03
C LEU A 11 1.27 9.45 -0.67
N ASP A 12 0.33 10.08 0.01
CA ASP A 12 0.46 11.44 0.53
C ASP A 12 0.67 11.33 2.05
N PHE A 13 1.80 11.80 2.54
CA PHE A 13 2.20 11.63 3.95
C PHE A 13 1.45 12.60 4.86
N LEU A 14 0.62 12.08 5.75
CA LEU A 14 -0.16 12.89 6.71
C LEU A 14 0.50 12.95 8.08
N ALA A 15 1.01 11.81 8.58
CA ALA A 15 1.74 11.71 9.83
C ALA A 15 2.88 10.70 9.69
N ILE A 16 4.01 10.99 10.27
CA ILE A 16 5.24 10.22 10.14
C ILE A 16 5.96 10.12 11.48
N SER A 17 6.97 9.28 11.58
CA SER A 17 7.74 9.07 12.81
C SER A 17 8.17 10.38 13.46
N GLU A 18 8.64 11.32 12.66
CA GLU A 18 9.16 12.60 13.12
C GLU A 18 8.08 13.49 13.78
N THR A 19 6.83 13.34 13.35
CA THR A 19 5.70 14.13 13.88
C THR A 19 4.91 13.42 14.96
N THR A 20 5.00 12.09 15.04
CA THR A 20 4.23 11.28 15.99
C THR A 20 5.08 10.71 17.13
N GLY A 21 6.38 11.01 17.15
CA GLY A 21 7.30 10.43 18.13
C GLY A 21 7.47 8.92 17.99
N GLY A 22 7.28 8.40 16.78
CA GLY A 22 7.42 6.97 16.49
C GLY A 22 6.16 6.13 16.76
N HIS A 23 5.05 6.74 17.21
CA HIS A 23 3.87 5.98 17.61
C HIS A 23 3.09 5.41 16.44
N TYR A 24 2.92 6.17 15.38
CA TYR A 24 2.22 5.73 14.17
C TYR A 24 2.64 6.54 12.95
N SER A 25 2.35 6.02 11.79
CA SER A 25 2.36 6.78 10.54
C SER A 25 0.99 6.67 9.86
N LEU A 26 0.63 7.70 9.08
CA LEU A 26 -0.66 7.79 8.39
C LEU A 26 -0.46 8.38 7.01
N PHE A 27 -1.10 7.76 6.02
CA PHE A 27 -1.03 8.13 4.62
C PHE A 27 -2.42 8.22 4.02
N HIS A 28 -2.62 9.20 3.16
CA HIS A 28 -3.69 9.16 2.19
C HIS A 28 -3.18 8.43 0.95
N VAL A 29 -3.89 7.40 0.51
CA VAL A 29 -3.51 6.58 -0.64
C VAL A 29 -4.51 6.84 -1.76
N PHE A 30 -4.01 7.34 -2.88
CA PHE A 30 -4.76 7.43 -4.13
C PHE A 30 -4.48 6.19 -4.96
N ILE A 31 -5.54 5.45 -5.30
CA ILE A 31 -5.45 4.17 -6.01
C ILE A 31 -6.16 4.32 -7.35
N PRO A 32 -5.41 4.50 -8.45
CA PRO A 32 -6.02 4.55 -9.78
C PRO A 32 -6.79 3.28 -10.11
N ALA A 33 -7.74 3.39 -11.01
CA ALA A 33 -8.47 2.24 -11.53
C ALA A 33 -7.54 1.29 -12.31
N GLY A 34 -7.74 -0.01 -12.16
CA GLY A 34 -7.20 -1.03 -13.03
C GLY A 34 -5.80 -1.57 -12.76
N PRO A 35 -4.82 -0.82 -12.26
CA PRO A 35 -3.52 -1.42 -11.98
C PRO A 35 -3.61 -2.44 -10.86
N PRO A 36 -2.83 -3.53 -10.93
CA PRO A 36 -2.72 -4.45 -9.80
C PRO A 36 -2.19 -3.69 -8.58
N GLY A 37 -2.64 -4.07 -7.39
CA GLY A 37 -2.10 -3.53 -6.15
C GLY A 37 -0.66 -4.01 -5.90
N PRO A 38 -0.11 -3.69 -4.72
CA PRO A 38 1.18 -4.22 -4.29
C PRO A 38 1.19 -5.75 -4.32
N LEU A 39 2.38 -6.35 -4.42
CA LEU A 39 2.51 -7.80 -4.24
C LEU A 39 2.07 -8.20 -2.84
N PRO A 40 1.48 -9.39 -2.66
CA PRO A 40 1.17 -9.92 -1.33
C PRO A 40 2.42 -9.92 -0.45
N HIS A 41 2.30 -9.44 0.77
CA HIS A 41 3.41 -9.24 1.69
C HIS A 41 2.99 -9.31 3.15
N ILE A 42 3.98 -9.41 4.02
CA ILE A 42 3.86 -9.42 5.47
C ILE A 42 4.71 -8.29 6.03
N HIS A 43 4.17 -7.49 6.95
CA HIS A 43 4.95 -6.60 7.80
C HIS A 43 5.24 -7.31 9.11
N ARG A 44 6.52 -7.47 9.48
CA ARG A 44 6.91 -8.20 10.69
C ARG A 44 6.76 -7.39 11.95
N ASP A 45 7.01 -6.08 11.87
CA ASP A 45 7.20 -5.22 13.04
C ASP A 45 6.11 -4.17 13.24
N ALA A 46 5.11 -4.13 12.36
CA ALA A 46 4.05 -3.15 12.44
C ALA A 46 2.70 -3.75 12.04
N ASP A 47 1.66 -3.33 12.74
CA ASP A 47 0.29 -3.52 12.28
C ASP A 47 0.00 -2.47 11.21
N GLU A 48 -0.82 -2.83 10.22
CA GLU A 48 -1.31 -1.90 9.22
C GLU A 48 -2.83 -1.80 9.32
N PHE A 49 -3.38 -0.68 8.93
CA PHE A 49 -4.83 -0.52 8.85
C PHE A 49 -5.24 0.24 7.59
N PHE A 50 -6.46 -0.02 7.14
CA PHE A 50 -7.08 0.63 6.00
C PHE A 50 -8.45 1.19 6.36
N PHE A 51 -8.73 2.40 5.89
CA PHE A 51 -10.03 3.03 5.98
C PHE A 51 -10.37 3.64 4.63
N VAL A 52 -11.42 3.15 3.97
CA VAL A 52 -11.82 3.66 2.65
C VAL A 52 -12.58 4.97 2.80
N VAL A 53 -12.12 5.98 2.07
CA VAL A 53 -12.74 7.32 2.04
C VAL A 53 -13.68 7.44 0.84
N GLU A 54 -13.23 6.97 -0.33
CA GLU A 54 -13.95 7.09 -1.59
C GLU A 54 -13.66 5.89 -2.49
N GLY A 55 -14.65 5.49 -3.26
CA GLY A 55 -14.50 4.36 -4.17
C GLY A 55 -14.60 3.01 -3.45
N ARG A 56 -14.02 1.99 -4.07
CA ARG A 56 -14.00 0.62 -3.53
C ARG A 56 -12.62 0.01 -3.72
N VAL A 57 -12.19 -0.72 -2.71
CA VAL A 57 -10.97 -1.53 -2.76
C VAL A 57 -11.29 -2.94 -2.29
N GLU A 58 -10.48 -3.89 -2.70
CA GLU A 58 -10.47 -5.23 -2.15
C GLU A 58 -9.15 -5.44 -1.43
N VAL A 59 -9.20 -5.94 -0.22
CA VAL A 59 -8.00 -6.30 0.57
C VAL A 59 -7.92 -7.82 0.64
N LEU A 60 -6.81 -8.37 0.19
CA LEU A 60 -6.48 -9.76 0.47
C LEU A 60 -6.04 -9.83 1.92
N PHE A 61 -6.77 -10.59 2.72
CA PHE A 61 -6.46 -10.84 4.13
C PHE A 61 -6.31 -12.35 4.32
N GLU A 62 -5.09 -12.78 4.58
CA GLU A 62 -4.71 -14.19 4.57
C GLU A 62 -4.97 -14.84 3.19
N ASP A 63 -6.07 -15.53 3.03
CA ASP A 63 -6.44 -16.25 1.81
C ASP A 63 -7.77 -15.78 1.17
N ALA A 64 -8.38 -14.73 1.72
CA ALA A 64 -9.68 -14.23 1.28
C ALA A 64 -9.62 -12.75 0.87
N TRP A 65 -10.28 -12.42 -0.23
CA TRP A 65 -10.50 -11.04 -0.66
C TRP A 65 -11.70 -10.43 0.08
N CYS A 66 -11.43 -9.36 0.83
CA CYS A 66 -12.43 -8.62 1.59
C CYS A 66 -12.73 -7.30 0.87
N PRO A 67 -13.94 -7.12 0.32
CA PRO A 67 -14.31 -5.85 -0.30
C PRO A 67 -14.54 -4.79 0.78
N LEU A 68 -14.02 -3.58 0.55
CA LEU A 68 -14.19 -2.42 1.40
C LEU A 68 -14.73 -1.25 0.58
N GLY A 69 -15.78 -0.63 1.08
CA GLY A 69 -16.35 0.61 0.56
C GLY A 69 -16.16 1.79 1.53
N PRO A 70 -16.68 2.99 1.16
CA PRO A 70 -16.52 4.18 1.99
C PRO A 70 -17.01 3.98 3.42
N GLY A 71 -16.22 4.44 4.39
CA GLY A 71 -16.50 4.31 5.82
C GLY A 71 -16.14 2.96 6.43
N GLN A 72 -15.63 2.02 5.67
CA GLN A 72 -15.23 0.71 6.17
C GLN A 72 -13.75 0.67 6.54
N PHE A 73 -13.45 -0.07 7.59
CA PHE A 73 -12.14 -0.19 8.22
C PHE A 73 -11.70 -1.65 8.28
N LEU A 74 -10.42 -1.90 8.06
CA LEU A 74 -9.79 -3.20 8.26
C LEU A 74 -8.45 -3.03 8.96
N HIS A 75 -8.25 -3.79 10.03
CA HIS A 75 -6.97 -3.89 10.73
C HIS A 75 -6.25 -5.17 10.29
N VAL A 76 -5.00 -5.01 9.91
CA VAL A 76 -4.11 -6.10 9.53
C VAL A 76 -3.03 -6.25 10.59
N PRO A 77 -3.10 -7.26 11.45
CA PRO A 77 -2.06 -7.51 12.44
C PRO A 77 -0.71 -7.81 11.78
N ARG A 78 0.38 -7.41 12.41
CA ARG A 78 1.73 -7.80 11.97
C ARG A 78 1.82 -9.31 11.78
N GLY A 79 2.58 -9.74 10.80
CA GLY A 79 2.73 -11.15 10.47
C GLY A 79 1.61 -11.72 9.60
N THR A 80 0.64 -10.93 9.17
CA THR A 80 -0.47 -11.37 8.31
C THR A 80 -0.17 -11.06 6.86
N LEU A 81 -0.28 -12.08 6.00
CA LEU A 81 -0.15 -11.91 4.55
C LEU A 81 -1.33 -11.10 4.03
N HIS A 82 -1.06 -10.04 3.32
CA HIS A 82 -2.08 -9.15 2.77
C HIS A 82 -1.58 -8.38 1.56
N THR A 83 -2.52 -7.85 0.82
CA THR A 83 -2.35 -6.82 -0.20
C THR A 83 -3.70 -6.17 -0.47
N PHE A 84 -3.75 -5.18 -1.35
CA PHE A 84 -5.00 -4.57 -1.79
C PHE A 84 -4.98 -4.30 -3.29
N ARG A 85 -6.15 -4.12 -3.86
CA ARG A 85 -6.31 -3.76 -5.26
C ARG A 85 -7.57 -2.94 -5.48
N ASN A 86 -7.58 -2.18 -6.58
CA ASN A 86 -8.78 -1.53 -7.09
C ASN A 86 -9.24 -2.28 -8.36
N ALA A 87 -10.21 -3.16 -8.21
CA ALA A 87 -10.77 -3.96 -9.30
C ALA A 87 -11.91 -3.23 -10.04
N THR A 88 -12.13 -1.95 -9.75
CA THR A 88 -13.18 -1.13 -10.37
C THR A 88 -12.65 -0.29 -11.53
N THR A 89 -13.56 0.43 -12.20
CA THR A 89 -13.23 1.36 -13.29
C THR A 89 -13.02 2.80 -12.81
N GLU A 90 -13.19 3.05 -11.51
CA GLU A 90 -13.06 4.36 -10.90
C GLU A 90 -11.87 4.36 -9.91
N ALA A 91 -11.24 5.51 -9.75
CA ALA A 91 -10.19 5.66 -8.73
C ALA A 91 -10.78 5.52 -7.32
N ALA A 92 -9.98 5.02 -6.39
CA ALA A 92 -10.34 4.94 -4.99
C ALA A 92 -9.38 5.77 -4.13
N ARG A 93 -9.82 6.12 -2.92
CA ARG A 93 -9.03 6.82 -1.91
C ARG A 93 -9.22 6.14 -0.57
N MET A 94 -8.14 5.89 0.12
CA MET A 94 -8.18 5.33 1.46
C MET A 94 -7.12 5.98 2.36
N LEU A 95 -7.32 5.85 3.65
CA LEU A 95 -6.27 6.06 4.64
C LEU A 95 -5.61 4.72 4.91
N SER A 96 -4.29 4.70 4.94
CA SER A 96 -3.48 3.58 5.40
C SER A 96 -2.53 4.07 6.48
N GLY A 97 -2.27 3.27 7.47
CA GLY A 97 -1.34 3.63 8.53
C GLY A 97 -0.65 2.42 9.14
N PHE A 98 0.45 2.69 9.83
CA PHE A 98 1.26 1.69 10.52
C PHE A 98 1.41 2.02 12.00
N VAL A 99 1.38 1.00 12.83
CA VAL A 99 1.61 1.10 14.27
C VAL A 99 2.60 -0.01 14.68
N PRO A 100 3.81 0.35 15.15
CA PRO A 100 4.40 1.68 15.22
C PRO A 100 4.72 2.26 13.84
N SER A 101 5.14 3.52 13.79
CA SER A 101 5.63 4.16 12.56
C SER A 101 6.97 3.58 12.11
N GLY A 102 7.46 4.00 10.95
CA GLY A 102 8.78 3.62 10.43
C GLY A 102 8.75 3.09 9.00
N PHE A 103 7.63 2.56 8.55
CA PHE A 103 7.53 2.02 7.19
C PHE A 103 7.54 3.10 6.11
N GLU A 104 7.31 4.35 6.46
CA GLU A 104 7.45 5.49 5.54
C GLU A 104 8.86 5.59 4.93
N ARG A 105 9.86 5.03 5.58
CA ARG A 105 11.22 4.94 5.04
C ARG A 105 11.25 4.17 3.73
N PHE A 106 10.49 3.07 3.64
CA PHE A 106 10.36 2.31 2.39
C PHE A 106 9.78 3.18 1.28
N PHE A 107 8.73 3.93 1.56
CA PHE A 107 8.09 4.79 0.55
C PHE A 107 9.03 5.91 0.07
N ARG A 108 9.82 6.48 0.95
CA ARG A 108 10.83 7.49 0.59
C ARG A 108 11.95 6.93 -0.27
N ASP A 109 12.45 5.76 0.11
CA ASP A 109 13.62 5.16 -0.56
C ASP A 109 13.22 4.51 -1.89
N PHE A 110 12.05 3.90 -1.95
CA PHE A 110 11.58 3.14 -3.10
C PHE A 110 10.76 3.99 -4.08
N GLY A 111 9.98 4.92 -3.57
CA GLY A 111 9.03 5.71 -4.34
C GLY A 111 9.66 6.77 -5.23
N GLN A 112 8.88 7.26 -6.16
CA GLN A 112 9.22 8.41 -6.99
C GLN A 112 8.41 9.61 -6.52
N SER A 113 9.07 10.76 -6.36
CA SER A 113 8.43 11.99 -5.89
C SER A 113 7.24 12.36 -6.76
N ALA A 114 6.15 12.74 -6.12
CA ALA A 114 4.89 13.10 -6.77
C ALA A 114 4.35 14.41 -6.20
N ARG A 115 3.29 14.92 -6.85
CA ARG A 115 2.51 16.06 -6.37
C ARG A 115 1.08 15.64 -6.10
N LEU A 116 0.36 16.36 -5.24
CA LEU A 116 -1.02 16.03 -4.87
C LEU A 116 -1.98 15.98 -6.05
N GLU A 117 -1.73 16.78 -7.08
CA GLU A 117 -2.54 16.82 -8.29
C GLU A 117 -2.23 15.72 -9.31
N ASP A 118 -1.16 14.96 -9.11
CA ASP A 118 -0.78 13.89 -10.03
C ASP A 118 -1.75 12.71 -9.91
N VAL A 119 -2.50 12.45 -10.98
CA VAL A 119 -3.53 11.39 -11.03
C VAL A 119 -3.20 10.28 -12.03
N GLN A 120 -2.15 10.44 -12.80
CA GLN A 120 -1.69 9.43 -13.75
C GLN A 120 -0.58 8.60 -13.10
N PRO A 121 -0.81 7.30 -12.89
CA PRO A 121 0.20 6.45 -12.28
C PRO A 121 1.42 6.31 -13.18
N LEU A 122 2.58 6.24 -12.55
CA LEU A 122 3.79 5.84 -13.25
C LEU A 122 3.73 4.33 -13.53
N PRO A 123 4.14 3.89 -14.73
CA PRO A 123 4.13 2.47 -15.05
C PRO A 123 5.04 1.69 -14.09
N VAL A 124 4.53 0.58 -13.57
CA VAL A 124 5.35 -0.37 -12.78
C VAL A 124 6.17 -1.19 -13.76
N GLN A 125 7.49 -1.15 -13.59
CA GLN A 125 8.44 -1.84 -14.46
C GLN A 125 8.94 -3.13 -13.82
N GLU A 126 9.43 -4.06 -14.62
CA GLU A 126 10.07 -5.27 -14.09
C GLU A 126 11.24 -4.95 -13.16
N ALA A 127 12.02 -3.91 -13.48
CA ALA A 127 13.11 -3.45 -12.62
C ALA A 127 12.63 -3.01 -11.23
N ASP A 128 11.42 -2.46 -11.11
CA ASP A 128 10.83 -2.09 -9.81
C ASP A 128 10.54 -3.34 -8.98
N ILE A 129 10.01 -4.37 -9.60
CA ILE A 129 9.73 -5.66 -8.94
C ILE A 129 11.03 -6.34 -8.50
N GLN A 130 12.05 -6.33 -9.35
CA GLN A 130 13.36 -6.88 -9.01
C GLN A 130 13.99 -6.13 -7.82
N ARG A 131 13.91 -4.80 -7.81
CA ARG A 131 14.40 -3.97 -6.70
C ARG A 131 13.61 -4.25 -5.42
N LEU A 132 12.30 -4.39 -5.51
CA LEU A 132 11.45 -4.75 -4.38
C LEU A 132 11.87 -6.09 -3.77
N ASN A 133 12.03 -7.12 -4.59
CA ASN A 133 12.51 -8.43 -4.15
C ASN A 133 13.88 -8.37 -3.46
N ALA A 134 14.77 -7.51 -3.95
CA ALA A 134 16.11 -7.37 -3.40
C ALA A 134 16.17 -6.58 -2.09
N THR A 135 15.19 -5.71 -1.82
CA THR A 135 15.28 -4.74 -0.71
C THR A 135 14.20 -4.89 0.36
N ALA A 136 13.14 -5.67 0.12
CA ALA A 136 12.00 -5.78 1.04
C ALA A 136 12.40 -6.13 2.48
N SER A 137 13.33 -7.06 2.66
CA SER A 137 13.78 -7.48 3.99
C SER A 137 14.46 -6.37 4.80
N GLN A 138 15.01 -5.35 4.15
CA GLN A 138 15.61 -4.19 4.81
C GLN A 138 14.57 -3.31 5.52
N TYR A 139 13.28 -3.50 5.20
CA TYR A 139 12.15 -2.76 5.76
C TYR A 139 11.23 -3.66 6.58
N ASP A 140 11.75 -4.82 7.05
CA ASP A 140 10.98 -5.80 7.82
C ASP A 140 9.72 -6.29 7.09
N MET A 141 9.80 -6.32 5.76
CA MET A 141 8.74 -6.78 4.86
C MET A 141 9.16 -8.09 4.19
N GLU A 142 8.28 -9.07 4.25
CA GLU A 142 8.38 -10.33 3.51
C GLU A 142 7.42 -10.34 2.35
N LEU A 143 7.91 -10.64 1.16
CA LEU A 143 7.03 -10.86 0.00
C LEU A 143 6.48 -12.29 0.05
N GLY A 144 5.19 -12.40 -0.17
CA GLY A 144 4.52 -13.69 -0.30
C GLY A 144 4.82 -14.34 -1.66
N PRO A 145 4.44 -15.63 -1.82
CA PRO A 145 4.55 -16.30 -3.11
C PRO A 145 3.71 -15.56 -4.14
N VAL A 146 4.29 -15.36 -5.32
CA VAL A 146 3.57 -14.82 -6.49
C VAL A 146 2.82 -16.00 -7.11
N ASP A 147 1.71 -16.42 -6.49
CA ASP A 147 0.82 -17.38 -7.10
C ASP A 147 -0.03 -16.68 -8.15
N GLU A 148 -0.12 -17.28 -9.33
CA GLU A 148 -0.85 -16.75 -10.49
C GLU A 148 -2.31 -16.26 -10.22
N PRO A 149 -3.06 -16.79 -9.24
CA PRO A 149 -4.41 -16.31 -8.96
C PRO A 149 -4.50 -14.84 -8.52
N HIS A 150 -3.42 -14.29 -8.00
CA HIS A 150 -3.40 -12.91 -7.50
C HIS A 150 -3.13 -11.88 -8.61
N MET A 151 -2.56 -12.33 -9.73
CA MET A 151 -2.17 -11.47 -10.86
C MET A 151 -3.21 -11.45 -11.99
N HIS A 152 -4.09 -12.45 -12.10
CA HIS A 152 -4.92 -12.68 -13.30
C HIS A 152 -6.43 -12.54 -13.13
N LYS A 153 -6.93 -12.08 -11.99
CA LYS A 153 -8.34 -11.70 -11.88
C LYS A 153 -8.47 -10.19 -11.93
N ALA A 154 -8.33 -9.70 -13.13
CA ALA A 154 -8.87 -8.38 -13.44
C ALA A 154 -10.41 -8.40 -13.32
#